data_2094a7a174834f1b3b113cfa550d445a
#
_entry.id   2094a7a174834f1b3b113cfa550d445a
#
_cell.length_a   1.000
_cell.length_b   1.000
_cell.length_c   1.000
_cell.angle_alpha   90.00
_cell.angle_beta   90.00
_cell.angle_gamma   90.00
#
_symmetry.space_group_name_H-M   'P 1'
#
loop_
_entity.id
_entity.type
_entity.pdbx_description
1 polymer ?
#
loop_
_entity_poly.entity_id
_entity_poly.type
_entity_poly.pdbx_seq_one_letter_code
_entity_poly.pdbx_strand_id
1 'polypeptide(L)'
;MADQIILYIDPGTGSMLFTIMISIVGFLIYLFKVAWVKIKFVFTRGKQSKVDSNKIPYLIFAEAKRYWEVFKPICDEFEKRGVDVVYWTTSPDDPALEQKYEHIKFEFVGEGNKAYAKLNMVNAGIVIASTPGLNVYQWKRSKFVDHYCHVQHAANDIAGYRMFGTDYFDSILLSGQYQIDEVRELEKKRNLPAKDLDLVGIPYMDDMRTKIASMPKPEKENRTILLAPSWGPNSIFNKYGTAVLEELIKTEYDIIVRPHPQSFIADPGMVEGIMEKFPGNDHLKWDRNPDNFESLFNADVLISDFSGIIFDFTLAFDKPILYADTSFDPGCYDYYWLDEKPWTLRILPFLGKQLDGTNLKDMKKLLDTVLMDPYFKQGRDKARSETWVYMGEGAVRTVDFIINKYKEITSQKEKSEKKVAKKEVTVILCCS
;
A
#
# COMPACT_ATOMS: atom_id res chain seq x y z
N MET A 1 0.54 -62.01 -50.84
CA MET A 1 0.59 -61.84 -49.36
C MET A 1 0.83 -60.37 -49.10
N ALA A 2 -0.17 -59.68 -48.63
CA ALA A 2 -0.06 -58.28 -48.26
C ALA A 2 0.31 -58.21 -46.78
N ASP A 3 1.54 -57.76 -46.50
CA ASP A 3 1.98 -57.54 -45.13
C ASP A 3 1.23 -56.32 -44.54
N GLN A 4 0.34 -56.59 -43.59
CA GLN A 4 -0.26 -55.53 -42.77
C GLN A 4 0.77 -55.05 -41.73
N ILE A 5 1.32 -53.87 -41.93
CA ILE A 5 2.11 -53.18 -40.92
C ILE A 5 1.17 -52.67 -39.85
N ILE A 6 1.09 -53.40 -38.73
CA ILE A 6 0.40 -52.92 -37.52
C ILE A 6 1.31 -51.89 -36.85
N LEU A 7 1.01 -50.61 -36.98
CA LEU A 7 1.64 -49.56 -36.21
C LEU A 7 1.13 -49.64 -34.74
N TYR A 8 1.92 -50.28 -33.91
CA TYR A 8 1.69 -50.30 -32.45
C TYR A 8 2.22 -48.99 -31.87
N ILE A 9 1.32 -48.14 -31.40
CA ILE A 9 1.69 -46.94 -30.62
C ILE A 9 1.70 -47.36 -29.15
N ASP A 10 2.87 -47.36 -28.53
CA ASP A 10 3.04 -47.59 -27.11
C ASP A 10 2.24 -46.56 -26.29
N PRO A 11 1.54 -46.96 -25.20
CA PRO A 11 0.72 -46.05 -24.37
C PRO A 11 1.46 -44.84 -23.85
N GLY A 12 2.78 -44.94 -23.58
CA GLY A 12 3.62 -43.81 -23.19
C GLY A 12 3.84 -42.78 -24.32
N THR A 13 4.09 -43.29 -25.54
CA THR A 13 4.26 -42.44 -26.75
C THR A 13 2.94 -41.78 -27.15
N GLY A 14 1.80 -42.50 -26.97
CA GLY A 14 0.46 -41.97 -27.20
C GLY A 14 0.11 -40.80 -26.26
N SER A 15 0.44 -40.92 -24.98
CA SER A 15 0.21 -39.84 -23.99
C SER A 15 1.08 -38.62 -24.26
N MET A 16 2.33 -38.83 -24.68
CA MET A 16 3.26 -37.76 -25.03
C MET A 16 2.82 -36.97 -26.27
N LEU A 17 2.36 -37.69 -27.32
CA LEU A 17 1.78 -37.10 -28.53
C LEU A 17 0.50 -36.32 -28.23
N PHE A 18 -0.35 -36.81 -27.34
CA PHE A 18 -1.57 -36.15 -26.91
C PHE A 18 -1.26 -34.82 -26.19
N THR A 19 -0.27 -34.81 -25.28
CA THR A 19 0.18 -33.60 -24.56
C THR A 19 0.76 -32.59 -25.52
N ILE A 20 1.55 -33.01 -26.50
CA ILE A 20 2.09 -32.13 -27.53
C ILE A 20 0.96 -31.55 -28.38
N MET A 21 -0.02 -32.35 -28.80
CA MET A 21 -1.16 -31.87 -29.59
C MET A 21 -1.98 -30.82 -28.83
N ILE A 22 -2.29 -31.08 -27.53
CA ILE A 22 -3.02 -30.10 -26.69
C ILE A 22 -2.22 -28.78 -26.59
N SER A 23 -0.90 -28.87 -26.41
CA SER A 23 -0.05 -27.71 -26.32
C SER A 23 -0.03 -26.89 -27.62
N ILE A 24 0.04 -27.57 -28.76
CA ILE A 24 -0.02 -26.93 -30.09
C ILE A 24 -1.40 -26.28 -30.32
N VAL A 25 -2.49 -26.98 -29.97
CA VAL A 25 -3.86 -26.43 -30.10
C VAL A 25 -4.03 -25.21 -29.18
N GLY A 26 -3.56 -25.30 -27.94
CA GLY A 26 -3.57 -24.17 -27.00
C GLY A 26 -2.80 -22.96 -27.52
N PHE A 27 -1.61 -23.20 -28.10
CA PHE A 27 -0.79 -22.15 -28.70
C PHE A 27 -1.44 -21.55 -29.95
N LEU A 28 -2.05 -22.35 -30.81
CA LEU A 28 -2.79 -21.85 -31.98
C LEU A 28 -4.02 -21.03 -31.60
N ILE A 29 -4.77 -21.46 -30.57
CA ILE A 29 -5.89 -20.66 -30.01
C ILE A 29 -5.39 -19.33 -29.48
N TYR A 30 -4.26 -19.33 -28.78
CA TYR A 30 -3.62 -18.10 -28.28
C TYR A 30 -3.22 -17.18 -29.44
N LEU A 31 -2.52 -17.70 -30.45
CA LEU A 31 -2.12 -16.92 -31.63
C LEU A 31 -3.34 -16.36 -32.38
N PHE A 32 -4.41 -17.15 -32.51
CA PHE A 32 -5.65 -16.73 -33.15
C PHE A 32 -6.31 -15.58 -32.37
N LYS A 33 -6.39 -15.69 -31.02
CA LYS A 33 -6.89 -14.61 -30.19
C LYS A 33 -6.06 -13.33 -30.32
N VAL A 34 -4.74 -13.43 -30.33
CA VAL A 34 -3.84 -12.28 -30.51
C VAL A 34 -3.99 -11.66 -31.91
N ALA A 35 -4.06 -12.50 -32.95
CA ALA A 35 -4.28 -12.06 -34.32
C ALA A 35 -5.67 -11.41 -34.48
N TRP A 36 -6.71 -12.00 -33.90
CA TRP A 36 -8.07 -11.45 -33.92
C TRP A 36 -8.16 -10.06 -33.28
N VAL A 37 -7.52 -9.89 -32.12
CA VAL A 37 -7.42 -8.57 -31.46
C VAL A 37 -6.69 -7.56 -32.36
N LYS A 38 -5.59 -7.95 -33.00
CA LYS A 38 -4.85 -7.08 -33.94
C LYS A 38 -5.67 -6.77 -35.18
N ILE A 39 -6.35 -7.75 -35.75
CA ILE A 39 -7.23 -7.59 -36.91
C ILE A 39 -8.40 -6.67 -36.58
N LYS A 40 -9.06 -6.89 -35.43
CA LYS A 40 -10.14 -6.01 -34.96
C LYS A 40 -9.64 -4.57 -34.76
N PHE A 41 -8.41 -4.41 -34.26
CA PHE A 41 -7.78 -3.09 -34.12
C PHE A 41 -7.49 -2.41 -35.44
N VAL A 42 -7.04 -3.15 -36.47
CA VAL A 42 -6.79 -2.63 -37.82
C VAL A 42 -8.11 -2.31 -38.55
N PHE A 43 -9.14 -3.16 -38.40
CA PHE A 43 -10.44 -2.92 -39.02
C PHE A 43 -11.24 -1.80 -38.37
N THR A 44 -11.07 -1.55 -37.09
CA THR A 44 -11.66 -0.38 -36.41
C THR A 44 -10.94 0.92 -36.75
N ARG A 45 -9.90 0.84 -37.65
CA ARG A 45 -9.20 2.01 -38.21
C ARG A 45 -9.08 3.12 -37.18
N GLY A 46 -8.37 2.95 -36.09
CA GLY A 46 -7.98 4.06 -35.19
C GLY A 46 -8.90 5.31 -35.15
N LYS A 47 -10.16 5.20 -35.51
CA LYS A 47 -11.12 6.28 -35.34
C LYS A 47 -11.20 6.49 -33.83
N GLN A 48 -10.41 7.42 -33.34
CA GLN A 48 -10.69 8.14 -32.12
C GLN A 48 -12.11 8.70 -32.30
N SER A 49 -13.08 7.92 -31.85
CA SER A 49 -14.46 8.40 -31.79
C SER A 49 -14.54 9.43 -30.68
N LYS A 50 -15.25 10.49 -30.95
CA LYS A 50 -15.91 11.43 -30.04
C LYS A 50 -15.71 11.06 -28.57
N VAL A 51 -15.44 12.04 -27.72
CA VAL A 51 -15.37 11.94 -26.23
C VAL A 51 -16.04 10.66 -25.77
N ASP A 52 -15.23 9.71 -25.34
CA ASP A 52 -15.66 8.34 -25.11
C ASP A 52 -16.64 8.39 -23.93
N SER A 53 -17.95 8.24 -24.22
CA SER A 53 -19.04 8.34 -23.23
C SER A 53 -18.90 7.31 -22.08
N ASN A 54 -17.90 6.43 -22.15
CA ASN A 54 -17.61 5.37 -21.20
C ASN A 54 -16.29 5.56 -20.42
N LYS A 55 -15.65 6.74 -20.52
CA LYS A 55 -14.41 6.98 -19.79
C LYS A 55 -14.72 7.33 -18.33
N ILE A 56 -14.17 6.57 -17.40
CA ILE A 56 -14.27 6.84 -15.96
C ILE A 56 -13.39 8.05 -15.64
N PRO A 57 -13.94 9.18 -15.16
CA PRO A 57 -13.11 10.35 -14.84
C PRO A 57 -12.07 10.05 -13.76
N TYR A 58 -12.52 9.47 -12.65
CA TYR A 58 -11.70 9.13 -11.50
C TYR A 58 -11.94 7.68 -11.09
N LEU A 59 -10.88 6.89 -11.02
CA LEU A 59 -10.91 5.51 -10.57
C LEU A 59 -9.97 5.34 -9.39
N ILE A 60 -10.49 4.98 -8.22
CA ILE A 60 -9.70 4.52 -7.08
C ILE A 60 -9.55 3.00 -7.21
N PHE A 61 -8.33 2.50 -7.08
CA PHE A 61 -8.03 1.08 -7.06
C PHE A 61 -7.43 0.67 -5.71
N ALA A 62 -8.12 -0.21 -5.00
CA ALA A 62 -7.69 -0.85 -3.76
C ALA A 62 -7.41 -2.34 -4.00
N GLU A 63 -6.16 -2.77 -3.89
CA GLU A 63 -5.75 -4.17 -4.05
C GLU A 63 -6.29 -5.06 -2.93
N ALA A 64 -6.56 -4.51 -1.75
CA ALA A 64 -7.03 -5.25 -0.59
C ALA A 64 -7.88 -4.38 0.32
N LYS A 65 -8.80 -5.02 1.07
CA LYS A 65 -9.70 -4.34 2.04
C LYS A 65 -9.00 -3.45 3.07
N ARG A 66 -7.73 -3.76 3.39
CA ARG A 66 -6.92 -2.94 4.31
C ARG A 66 -6.69 -1.50 3.81
N TYR A 67 -6.84 -1.25 2.52
CA TYR A 67 -6.69 0.10 1.96
C TYR A 67 -7.96 0.95 2.06
N TRP A 68 -9.07 0.37 2.56
CA TRP A 68 -10.28 1.15 2.78
C TRP A 68 -10.03 2.32 3.73
N GLU A 69 -9.35 2.09 4.85
CA GLU A 69 -9.03 3.15 5.82
C GLU A 69 -8.21 4.29 5.20
N VAL A 70 -7.36 3.97 4.21
CA VAL A 70 -6.57 4.96 3.47
C VAL A 70 -7.45 5.79 2.54
N PHE A 71 -8.38 5.14 1.83
CA PHE A 71 -9.19 5.79 0.81
C PHE A 71 -10.50 6.37 1.36
N LYS A 72 -10.99 5.92 2.50
CA LYS A 72 -12.23 6.40 3.11
C LYS A 72 -12.28 7.93 3.22
N PRO A 73 -11.31 8.62 3.86
CA PRO A 73 -11.36 10.08 3.98
C PRO A 73 -11.28 10.79 2.62
N ILE A 74 -10.62 10.19 1.63
CA ILE A 74 -10.56 10.70 0.26
C ILE A 74 -11.93 10.54 -0.43
N CYS A 75 -12.58 9.38 -0.23
CA CYS A 75 -13.93 9.14 -0.71
C CYS A 75 -14.94 10.10 -0.06
N ASP A 76 -14.87 10.30 1.25
CA ASP A 76 -15.71 11.23 1.99
C ASP A 76 -15.59 12.67 1.41
N GLU A 77 -14.38 13.10 1.07
CA GLU A 77 -14.18 14.42 0.49
C GLU A 77 -14.68 14.52 -0.97
N PHE A 78 -14.54 13.47 -1.80
CA PHE A 78 -15.15 13.43 -3.12
C PHE A 78 -16.67 13.48 -3.05
N GLU A 79 -17.27 12.68 -2.15
CA GLU A 79 -18.72 12.67 -1.89
C GLU A 79 -19.24 14.04 -1.50
N LYS A 80 -18.58 14.67 -0.52
CA LYS A 80 -18.91 16.03 -0.06
C LYS A 80 -18.90 17.07 -1.18
N ARG A 81 -18.03 16.89 -2.18
CA ARG A 81 -17.93 17.79 -3.34
C ARG A 81 -18.88 17.43 -4.47
N GLY A 82 -19.64 16.35 -4.37
CA GLY A 82 -20.53 15.87 -5.43
C GLY A 82 -19.79 15.44 -6.70
N VAL A 83 -18.62 14.81 -6.55
CA VAL A 83 -17.76 14.37 -7.67
C VAL A 83 -17.89 12.87 -7.85
N ASP A 84 -18.31 12.45 -9.05
CA ASP A 84 -18.47 11.04 -9.37
C ASP A 84 -17.13 10.30 -9.47
N VAL A 85 -17.00 9.22 -8.68
CA VAL A 85 -15.83 8.37 -8.60
C VAL A 85 -16.24 6.91 -8.69
N VAL A 86 -15.42 6.10 -9.33
CA VAL A 86 -15.54 4.63 -9.27
C VAL A 86 -14.46 4.09 -8.35
N TYR A 87 -14.83 3.24 -7.40
CA TYR A 87 -13.92 2.56 -6.51
C TYR A 87 -13.90 1.06 -6.84
N TRP A 88 -12.74 0.55 -7.22
CA TRP A 88 -12.52 -0.85 -7.52
C TRP A 88 -11.72 -1.53 -6.43
N THR A 89 -12.24 -2.67 -5.94
CA THR A 89 -11.53 -3.51 -4.97
C THR A 89 -11.39 -4.95 -5.47
N THR A 90 -10.30 -5.61 -5.05
CA THR A 90 -10.11 -7.05 -5.30
C THR A 90 -10.51 -7.93 -4.12
N SER A 91 -10.94 -7.35 -3.00
CA SER A 91 -11.44 -8.08 -1.84
C SER A 91 -12.97 -8.15 -1.87
N PRO A 92 -13.57 -9.36 -1.87
CA PRO A 92 -15.03 -9.50 -1.87
C PRO A 92 -15.67 -9.06 -0.55
N ASP A 93 -14.88 -9.00 0.53
CA ASP A 93 -15.26 -8.58 1.86
C ASP A 93 -14.71 -7.20 2.25
N ASP A 94 -14.45 -6.35 1.25
CA ASP A 94 -14.02 -4.97 1.47
C ASP A 94 -15.17 -4.16 2.11
N PRO A 95 -14.96 -3.51 3.27
CA PRO A 95 -15.97 -2.65 3.89
C PRO A 95 -16.50 -1.54 2.98
N ALA A 96 -15.73 -1.15 1.97
CA ALA A 96 -16.14 -0.20 0.95
C ALA A 96 -17.41 -0.64 0.20
N LEU A 97 -17.59 -1.95 -0.01
CA LEU A 97 -18.73 -2.49 -0.77
C LEU A 97 -20.06 -2.35 -0.03
N GLU A 98 -20.03 -2.13 1.27
CA GLU A 98 -21.22 -1.93 2.11
C GLU A 98 -21.61 -0.45 2.25
N GLN A 99 -20.75 0.45 1.75
CA GLN A 99 -20.97 1.90 1.88
C GLN A 99 -22.07 2.38 0.91
N LYS A 100 -22.77 3.45 1.32
CA LYS A 100 -23.83 4.09 0.55
C LYS A 100 -23.51 5.56 0.32
N TYR A 101 -22.83 5.85 -0.77
CA TYR A 101 -22.50 7.18 -1.25
C TYR A 101 -23.37 7.49 -2.48
N GLU A 102 -23.67 8.74 -2.74
CA GLU A 102 -24.40 9.16 -3.94
C GLU A 102 -23.49 9.27 -5.15
N HIS A 103 -22.25 9.71 -4.93
CA HIS A 103 -21.28 10.02 -5.98
C HIS A 103 -20.17 8.98 -6.12
N ILE A 104 -20.12 7.95 -5.27
CA ILE A 104 -19.09 6.91 -5.35
C ILE A 104 -19.72 5.55 -5.63
N LYS A 105 -19.31 4.96 -6.74
CA LYS A 105 -19.71 3.60 -7.12
C LYS A 105 -18.66 2.60 -6.71
N PHE A 106 -18.98 1.74 -5.75
CA PHE A 106 -18.10 0.69 -5.28
C PHE A 106 -18.32 -0.60 -6.07
N GLU A 107 -17.24 -1.23 -6.54
CA GLU A 107 -17.30 -2.45 -7.36
C GLU A 107 -16.23 -3.45 -6.97
N PHE A 108 -16.62 -4.70 -6.73
CA PHE A 108 -15.71 -5.84 -6.69
C PHE A 108 -15.34 -6.26 -8.12
N VAL A 109 -14.06 -6.18 -8.48
CA VAL A 109 -13.60 -6.42 -9.85
C VAL A 109 -13.09 -7.83 -10.10
N GLY A 110 -13.07 -8.65 -9.06
CA GLY A 110 -12.52 -10.01 -9.06
C GLY A 110 -11.17 -10.05 -8.38
N GLU A 111 -10.60 -11.24 -8.27
CA GLU A 111 -9.32 -11.49 -7.61
C GLU A 111 -8.23 -11.85 -8.62
N GLY A 112 -6.97 -11.64 -8.23
CA GLY A 112 -5.78 -12.07 -8.97
C GLY A 112 -5.79 -11.66 -10.45
N ASN A 113 -5.50 -12.61 -11.34
CA ASN A 113 -5.38 -12.34 -12.77
C ASN A 113 -6.65 -11.74 -13.42
N LYS A 114 -7.84 -12.04 -12.87
CA LYS A 114 -9.10 -11.48 -13.39
C LYS A 114 -9.20 -9.98 -13.15
N ALA A 115 -8.81 -9.54 -11.97
CA ALA A 115 -8.77 -8.12 -11.62
C ALA A 115 -7.72 -7.37 -12.47
N TYR A 116 -6.52 -7.91 -12.58
CA TYR A 116 -5.46 -7.30 -13.38
C TYR A 116 -5.81 -7.25 -14.88
N ALA A 117 -6.52 -8.24 -15.40
CA ALA A 117 -6.99 -8.18 -16.79
C ALA A 117 -7.94 -7.00 -17.04
N LYS A 118 -8.83 -6.68 -16.09
CA LYS A 118 -9.70 -5.50 -16.17
C LYS A 118 -8.89 -4.20 -16.03
N LEU A 119 -8.00 -4.13 -15.03
CA LEU A 119 -7.15 -2.95 -14.81
C LEU A 119 -6.26 -2.62 -16.01
N ASN A 120 -5.67 -3.64 -16.64
CA ASN A 120 -4.78 -3.47 -17.79
C ASN A 120 -5.52 -2.98 -19.05
N MET A 121 -6.85 -2.97 -19.05
CA MET A 121 -7.71 -2.53 -20.16
C MET A 121 -8.67 -1.40 -19.77
N VAL A 122 -8.58 -0.91 -18.53
CA VAL A 122 -9.49 0.14 -18.04
C VAL A 122 -9.32 1.42 -18.84
N ASN A 123 -10.46 2.12 -19.05
CA ASN A 123 -10.50 3.43 -19.68
C ASN A 123 -10.87 4.48 -18.63
N ALA A 124 -9.87 5.23 -18.17
CA ALA A 124 -10.05 6.20 -17.10
C ALA A 124 -9.23 7.49 -17.35
N GLY A 125 -9.69 8.58 -16.78
CA GLY A 125 -8.95 9.83 -16.74
C GLY A 125 -7.77 9.71 -15.77
N ILE A 126 -8.06 9.56 -14.50
CA ILE A 126 -7.06 9.34 -13.48
C ILE A 126 -7.33 8.02 -12.76
N VAL A 127 -6.31 7.18 -12.63
CA VAL A 127 -6.30 6.03 -11.73
C VAL A 127 -5.51 6.39 -10.49
N ILE A 128 -6.15 6.26 -9.34
CA ILE A 128 -5.61 6.58 -8.01
C ILE A 128 -5.38 5.26 -7.29
N ALA A 129 -4.18 5.02 -6.81
CA ALA A 129 -3.85 3.80 -6.08
C ALA A 129 -2.82 4.04 -5.00
N SER A 130 -2.85 3.21 -3.97
CA SER A 130 -1.82 3.16 -2.92
C SER A 130 -0.95 1.90 -3.04
N THR A 131 -1.30 1.01 -3.96
CA THR A 131 -0.55 -0.21 -4.26
C THR A 131 0.64 0.13 -5.15
N PRO A 132 1.87 -0.23 -4.77
CA PRO A 132 3.05 -0.07 -5.62
C PRO A 132 3.12 -1.15 -6.72
N GLY A 133 4.05 -1.00 -7.65
CA GLY A 133 4.38 -2.04 -8.63
C GLY A 133 3.59 -1.96 -9.94
N LEU A 134 2.96 -0.81 -10.24
CA LEU A 134 2.39 -0.52 -11.55
C LEU A 134 3.45 -0.75 -12.63
N ASN A 135 3.10 -1.52 -13.67
CA ASN A 135 3.92 -1.89 -14.81
C ASN A 135 5.16 -2.77 -14.48
N VAL A 136 5.40 -3.05 -13.20
CA VAL A 136 6.49 -3.94 -12.75
C VAL A 136 6.02 -5.39 -12.76
N TYR A 137 4.89 -5.66 -12.13
CA TYR A 137 4.35 -7.01 -11.98
C TYR A 137 3.17 -7.27 -12.94
N GLN A 138 2.10 -7.85 -12.45
CA GLN A 138 0.91 -8.23 -13.24
C GLN A 138 0.05 -7.03 -13.62
N TRP A 139 0.05 -5.99 -12.81
CA TRP A 139 -0.64 -4.75 -13.11
C TRP A 139 0.15 -3.91 -14.11
N LYS A 140 -0.34 -3.85 -15.36
CA LYS A 140 0.27 -3.07 -16.43
C LYS A 140 -0.48 -1.76 -16.66
N ARG A 141 0.24 -0.74 -17.11
CA ARG A 141 -0.39 0.52 -17.50
C ARG A 141 -1.35 0.29 -18.68
N SER A 142 -2.61 0.66 -18.51
CA SER A 142 -3.56 0.70 -19.63
C SER A 142 -3.24 1.91 -20.52
N LYS A 143 -3.21 1.69 -21.82
CA LYS A 143 -3.07 2.76 -22.82
C LYS A 143 -4.27 3.70 -22.92
N PHE A 144 -5.36 3.36 -22.26
CA PHE A 144 -6.58 4.14 -22.22
C PHE A 144 -6.71 4.99 -20.94
N VAL A 145 -5.74 4.92 -20.04
CA VAL A 145 -5.65 5.76 -18.85
C VAL A 145 -4.75 6.95 -19.15
N ASP A 146 -5.22 8.14 -18.79
CA ASP A 146 -4.48 9.36 -19.05
C ASP A 146 -3.39 9.61 -18.01
N HIS A 147 -3.64 9.24 -16.74
CA HIS A 147 -2.75 9.55 -15.63
C HIS A 147 -2.89 8.54 -14.49
N TYR A 148 -1.77 8.15 -13.92
CA TYR A 148 -1.69 7.28 -12.73
C TYR A 148 -1.14 8.06 -11.56
N CYS A 149 -1.91 8.17 -10.49
CA CYS A 149 -1.56 8.87 -9.27
C CYS A 149 -1.37 7.86 -8.13
N HIS A 150 -0.19 7.88 -7.50
CA HIS A 150 0.06 7.11 -6.28
C HIS A 150 -0.20 7.98 -5.06
N VAL A 151 -0.96 7.47 -4.10
CA VAL A 151 -1.20 8.09 -2.79
C VAL A 151 -0.43 7.31 -1.74
N GLN A 152 0.49 7.96 -1.05
CA GLN A 152 1.23 7.33 0.04
C GLN A 152 0.27 6.97 1.19
N HIS A 153 0.36 5.73 1.68
CA HIS A 153 -0.59 5.19 2.66
C HIS A 153 -0.02 5.10 4.08
N ALA A 154 1.18 5.59 4.32
CA ALA A 154 1.81 5.53 5.64
C ALA A 154 2.91 6.59 5.78
N ALA A 155 3.26 6.93 7.01
CA ALA A 155 4.39 7.81 7.35
C ALA A 155 5.74 7.09 7.20
N ASN A 156 5.96 6.45 6.05
CA ASN A 156 7.16 5.68 5.73
C ASN A 156 7.92 6.33 4.59
N ASP A 157 9.17 5.96 4.43
CA ASP A 157 9.93 6.29 3.24
C ASP A 157 9.26 5.72 1.99
N ILE A 158 9.24 6.47 0.91
CA ILE A 158 8.72 6.00 -0.38
C ILE A 158 9.63 4.90 -0.95
N ALA A 159 10.91 4.95 -0.65
CA ALA A 159 11.90 3.93 -0.99
C ALA A 159 11.73 2.61 -0.18
N GLY A 160 10.82 2.57 0.78
CA GLY A 160 10.43 1.34 1.49
C GLY A 160 9.61 0.36 0.65
N TYR A 161 9.21 0.72 -0.55
CA TYR A 161 8.58 -0.21 -1.48
C TYR A 161 9.61 -1.15 -2.13
N ARG A 162 9.14 -2.32 -2.59
CA ARG A 162 9.97 -3.19 -3.43
C ARG A 162 10.43 -2.44 -4.67
N MET A 163 11.62 -2.81 -5.17
CA MET A 163 12.27 -2.15 -6.30
C MET A 163 11.31 -1.83 -7.44
N PHE A 164 11.42 -0.60 -7.93
CA PHE A 164 10.64 -0.02 -9.02
C PHE A 164 9.17 0.20 -8.67
N GLY A 165 8.81 0.19 -7.38
CA GLY A 165 7.43 0.22 -6.90
C GLY A 165 6.63 1.41 -7.40
N THR A 166 7.25 2.59 -7.51
CA THR A 166 6.61 3.83 -7.93
C THR A 166 7.09 4.37 -9.28
N ASP A 167 8.00 3.66 -9.98
CA ASP A 167 8.66 4.16 -11.18
C ASP A 167 7.71 4.57 -12.31
N TYR A 168 6.60 3.87 -12.44
CA TYR A 168 5.66 4.03 -13.54
C TYR A 168 4.40 4.85 -13.22
N PHE A 169 4.33 5.46 -12.04
CA PHE A 169 3.31 6.46 -11.74
C PHE A 169 3.69 7.81 -12.35
N ASP A 170 2.68 8.58 -12.74
CA ASP A 170 2.86 9.91 -13.31
C ASP A 170 2.94 10.98 -12.21
N SER A 171 2.21 10.76 -11.10
CA SER A 171 2.28 11.59 -9.90
C SER A 171 2.33 10.76 -8.63
N ILE A 172 2.91 11.33 -7.57
CA ILE A 172 2.94 10.73 -6.24
C ILE A 172 2.57 11.81 -5.22
N LEU A 173 1.56 11.52 -4.39
CA LEU A 173 1.12 12.37 -3.29
C LEU A 173 1.77 11.89 -2.00
N LEU A 174 2.49 12.78 -1.35
CA LEU A 174 3.44 12.51 -0.28
C LEU A 174 3.07 13.26 0.99
N SER A 175 3.73 12.94 2.09
CA SER A 175 3.43 13.48 3.41
C SER A 175 4.59 14.23 4.06
N GLY A 176 5.79 14.17 3.52
CA GLY A 176 6.98 14.85 4.03
C GLY A 176 8.02 15.12 2.96
N GLN A 177 8.83 16.16 3.16
CA GLN A 177 9.85 16.58 2.20
C GLN A 177 10.87 15.49 1.89
N TYR A 178 11.28 14.69 2.88
CA TYR A 178 12.24 13.60 2.68
C TYR A 178 11.78 12.59 1.61
N GLN A 179 10.47 12.37 1.49
CA GLN A 179 9.92 11.47 0.46
C GLN A 179 10.05 12.08 -0.95
N ILE A 180 9.92 13.41 -1.08
CA ILE A 180 10.19 14.10 -2.35
C ILE A 180 11.67 13.92 -2.72
N ASP A 181 12.57 14.10 -1.76
CA ASP A 181 14.01 14.00 -1.97
C ASP A 181 14.39 12.58 -2.42
N GLU A 182 13.81 11.55 -1.79
CA GLU A 182 13.96 10.14 -2.20
C GLU A 182 13.48 9.89 -3.63
N VAL A 183 12.29 10.37 -4.00
CA VAL A 183 11.77 10.19 -5.37
C VAL A 183 12.69 10.87 -6.38
N ARG A 184 13.15 12.09 -6.11
CA ARG A 184 14.08 12.82 -6.98
C ARG A 184 15.42 12.11 -7.13
N GLU A 185 15.93 11.51 -6.05
CA GLU A 185 17.14 10.71 -6.09
C GLU A 185 16.96 9.44 -6.94
N LEU A 186 15.85 8.71 -6.76
CA LEU A 186 15.51 7.53 -7.56
C LEU A 186 15.36 7.88 -9.05
N GLU A 187 14.66 8.96 -9.37
CA GLU A 187 14.53 9.46 -10.74
C GLU A 187 15.89 9.72 -11.39
N LYS A 188 16.78 10.41 -10.67
CA LYS A 188 18.13 10.72 -11.15
C LYS A 188 18.96 9.45 -11.36
N LYS A 189 18.99 8.54 -10.38
CA LYS A 189 19.82 7.33 -10.43
C LYS A 189 19.35 6.32 -11.47
N ARG A 190 18.04 6.30 -11.77
CA ARG A 190 17.42 5.38 -12.75
C ARG A 190 17.13 6.04 -14.10
N ASN A 191 17.47 7.31 -14.27
CA ASN A 191 17.15 8.09 -15.47
C ASN A 191 15.67 8.02 -15.86
N LEU A 192 14.80 8.22 -14.85
CA LEU A 192 13.35 8.23 -15.03
C LEU A 192 12.85 9.64 -15.37
N PRO A 193 11.71 9.75 -16.06
CA PRO A 193 11.06 11.05 -16.25
C PRO A 193 10.62 11.60 -14.89
N ALA A 194 10.72 12.92 -14.73
CA ALA A 194 10.26 13.61 -13.52
C ALA A 194 8.75 13.43 -13.34
N LYS A 195 8.34 13.04 -12.14
CA LYS A 195 6.95 12.88 -11.74
C LYS A 195 6.40 14.19 -11.17
N ASP A 196 5.09 14.35 -11.23
CA ASP A 196 4.41 15.40 -10.47
C ASP A 196 4.36 14.97 -9.00
N LEU A 197 5.00 15.71 -8.12
CA LEU A 197 5.03 15.45 -6.68
C LEU A 197 4.33 16.57 -5.94
N ASP A 198 3.48 16.20 -4.99
CA ASP A 198 2.85 17.19 -4.09
C ASP A 198 2.79 16.68 -2.65
N LEU A 199 2.89 17.61 -1.71
CA LEU A 199 2.75 17.33 -0.29
C LEU A 199 1.28 17.54 0.10
N VAL A 200 0.61 16.47 0.49
CA VAL A 200 -0.80 16.48 0.85
C VAL A 200 -1.06 16.12 2.31
N GLY A 201 -0.08 15.51 3.00
CA GLY A 201 -0.26 14.96 4.34
C GLY A 201 -0.72 13.49 4.31
N ILE A 202 -1.36 13.03 5.39
CA ILE A 202 -1.74 11.62 5.57
C ILE A 202 -3.24 11.55 5.90
N PRO A 203 -4.13 11.40 4.90
CA PRO A 203 -5.59 11.45 5.10
C PRO A 203 -6.11 10.49 6.18
N TYR A 204 -5.65 9.23 6.20
CA TYR A 204 -6.14 8.25 7.17
C TYR A 204 -5.69 8.58 8.61
N MET A 205 -4.53 9.19 8.80
CA MET A 205 -4.07 9.61 10.13
C MET A 205 -4.85 10.83 10.63
N ASP A 206 -5.31 11.71 9.74
CA ASP A 206 -6.21 12.81 10.07
C ASP A 206 -7.54 12.27 10.61
N ASP A 207 -8.10 11.24 9.96
CA ASP A 207 -9.32 10.56 10.39
C ASP A 207 -9.11 9.83 11.73
N MET A 208 -8.00 9.08 11.85
CA MET A 208 -7.61 8.40 13.08
C MET A 208 -7.49 9.39 14.26
N ARG A 209 -6.85 10.53 14.06
CA ARG A 209 -6.71 11.58 15.07
C ARG A 209 -8.06 12.14 15.48
N THR A 210 -8.96 12.35 14.55
CA THR A 210 -10.32 12.80 14.82
C THR A 210 -11.08 11.77 15.67
N LYS A 211 -10.96 10.49 15.32
CA LYS A 211 -11.53 9.38 16.09
C LYS A 211 -10.97 9.35 17.51
N ILE A 212 -9.64 9.43 17.67
CA ILE A 212 -8.99 9.47 19.00
C ILE A 212 -9.52 10.64 19.85
N ALA A 213 -9.65 11.84 19.27
CA ALA A 213 -10.12 13.02 19.99
C ALA A 213 -11.58 12.92 20.45
N SER A 214 -12.40 12.11 19.79
CA SER A 214 -13.81 11.91 20.13
C SER A 214 -14.02 10.87 21.25
N MET A 215 -12.99 10.06 21.57
CA MET A 215 -13.10 8.99 22.55
C MET A 215 -12.75 9.45 23.98
N PRO A 216 -13.44 8.94 25.00
CA PRO A 216 -13.05 9.18 26.39
C PRO A 216 -11.69 8.53 26.65
N LYS A 217 -10.86 9.20 27.46
CA LYS A 217 -9.59 8.60 27.88
C LYS A 217 -9.86 7.30 28.65
N PRO A 218 -9.08 6.24 28.40
CA PRO A 218 -9.24 4.99 29.14
C PRO A 218 -8.97 5.21 30.64
N GLU A 219 -9.91 4.76 31.48
CA GLU A 219 -9.67 4.66 32.92
C GLU A 219 -8.85 3.41 33.18
N LYS A 220 -7.68 3.56 33.81
CA LYS A 220 -6.74 2.48 34.06
C LYS A 220 -6.16 2.58 35.46
N GLU A 221 -6.01 1.44 36.11
CA GLU A 221 -5.28 1.31 37.36
C GLU A 221 -3.76 1.21 37.11
N ASN A 222 -3.37 0.50 36.06
CA ASN A 222 -1.99 0.28 35.68
C ASN A 222 -1.63 0.84 34.29
N ARG A 223 -0.33 1.04 34.06
CA ARG A 223 0.21 1.28 32.71
C ARG A 223 0.04 0.04 31.86
N THR A 224 -0.28 0.24 30.60
CA THR A 224 -0.48 -0.84 29.62
C THR A 224 0.60 -0.80 28.56
N ILE A 225 1.30 -1.92 28.37
CA ILE A 225 2.35 -2.09 27.37
C ILE A 225 1.80 -2.95 26.23
N LEU A 226 1.88 -2.45 25.01
CA LEU A 226 1.55 -3.21 23.80
C LEU A 226 2.81 -3.81 23.20
N LEU A 227 2.92 -5.13 23.21
CA LEU A 227 3.95 -5.87 22.49
C LEU A 227 3.37 -6.29 21.12
N ALA A 228 3.78 -5.62 20.06
CA ALA A 228 3.31 -5.86 18.69
C ALA A 228 4.49 -6.21 17.76
N PRO A 229 4.98 -7.45 17.80
CA PRO A 229 6.05 -7.90 16.91
C PRO A 229 5.56 -8.04 15.47
N SER A 230 6.44 -7.77 14.50
CA SER A 230 6.22 -8.13 13.10
C SER A 230 6.36 -9.66 12.92
N TRP A 231 6.46 -10.12 11.69
CA TRP A 231 6.61 -11.52 11.33
C TRP A 231 7.91 -11.77 10.57
N GLY A 232 8.30 -13.05 10.48
CA GLY A 232 9.49 -13.47 9.77
C GLY A 232 10.76 -13.49 10.65
N PRO A 233 11.92 -13.87 10.08
CA PRO A 233 13.12 -14.25 10.84
C PRO A 233 13.72 -13.12 11.68
N ASN A 234 13.43 -11.86 11.32
CA ASN A 234 13.95 -10.69 12.03
C ASN A 234 12.97 -10.11 13.06
N SER A 235 11.82 -10.76 13.30
CA SER A 235 10.85 -10.32 14.29
C SER A 235 11.37 -10.48 15.73
N ILE A 236 10.79 -9.73 16.66
CA ILE A 236 11.11 -9.81 18.10
C ILE A 236 11.04 -11.24 18.61
N PHE A 237 10.00 -11.98 18.28
CA PHE A 237 9.84 -13.35 18.75
C PHE A 237 10.87 -14.31 18.15
N ASN A 238 11.23 -14.14 16.90
CA ASN A 238 12.28 -14.97 16.28
C ASN A 238 13.68 -14.62 16.82
N LYS A 239 13.91 -13.34 17.16
CA LYS A 239 15.23 -12.87 17.64
C LYS A 239 15.46 -13.12 19.13
N TYR A 240 14.45 -12.86 19.94
CA TYR A 240 14.57 -12.92 21.40
C TYR A 240 13.77 -14.05 22.05
N GLY A 241 12.98 -14.78 21.27
CA GLY A 241 12.12 -15.84 21.77
C GLY A 241 11.14 -15.32 22.83
N THR A 242 11.00 -16.10 23.90
CA THR A 242 10.14 -15.76 25.05
C THR A 242 10.76 -14.76 26.02
N ALA A 243 12.05 -14.46 25.92
CA ALA A 243 12.76 -13.63 26.90
C ALA A 243 12.18 -12.21 27.01
N VAL A 244 11.69 -11.64 25.89
CA VAL A 244 11.05 -10.32 25.94
C VAL A 244 9.77 -10.33 26.80
N LEU A 245 8.97 -11.39 26.70
CA LEU A 245 7.73 -11.51 27.46
C LEU A 245 8.01 -11.88 28.93
N GLU A 246 9.02 -12.70 29.19
CA GLU A 246 9.48 -13.03 30.55
C GLU A 246 9.93 -11.78 31.32
N GLU A 247 10.65 -10.87 30.65
CA GLU A 247 11.07 -9.61 31.29
C GLU A 247 9.92 -8.59 31.38
N LEU A 248 8.99 -8.58 30.44
CA LEU A 248 7.79 -7.73 30.52
C LEU A 248 6.91 -8.09 31.73
N ILE A 249 6.66 -9.37 31.96
CA ILE A 249 5.82 -9.84 33.09
C ILE A 249 6.40 -9.38 34.44
N LYS A 250 7.72 -9.27 34.57
CA LYS A 250 8.37 -8.79 35.79
C LYS A 250 8.17 -7.30 36.05
N THR A 251 7.67 -6.55 35.07
CA THR A 251 7.46 -5.09 35.22
C THR A 251 6.21 -4.74 36.03
N GLU A 252 5.31 -5.69 36.23
CA GLU A 252 4.00 -5.52 36.86
C GLU A 252 3.03 -4.58 36.11
N TYR A 253 3.36 -4.22 34.86
CA TYR A 253 2.47 -3.49 33.96
C TYR A 253 1.46 -4.44 33.31
N ASP A 254 0.31 -3.92 32.90
CA ASP A 254 -0.61 -4.67 32.05
C ASP A 254 -0.02 -4.84 30.65
N ILE A 255 -0.17 -6.01 30.07
CA ILE A 255 0.46 -6.37 28.80
C ILE A 255 -0.63 -6.78 27.81
N ILE A 256 -0.60 -6.16 26.64
CA ILE A 256 -1.33 -6.62 25.46
C ILE A 256 -0.29 -7.18 24.49
N VAL A 257 -0.44 -8.45 24.12
CA VAL A 257 0.40 -9.06 23.07
C VAL A 257 -0.40 -9.20 21.80
N ARG A 258 0.07 -8.55 20.73
CA ARG A 258 -0.60 -8.53 19.44
C ARG A 258 0.37 -9.00 18.36
N PRO A 259 0.53 -10.31 18.12
CA PRO A 259 1.35 -10.81 17.03
C PRO A 259 0.78 -10.38 15.67
N HIS A 260 1.66 -10.13 14.71
CA HIS A 260 1.22 -9.82 13.35
C HIS A 260 0.37 -10.97 12.79
N PRO A 261 -0.76 -10.73 12.09
CA PRO A 261 -1.60 -11.80 11.55
C PRO A 261 -0.85 -12.82 10.68
N GLN A 262 0.16 -12.37 9.94
CA GLN A 262 0.99 -13.24 9.13
C GLN A 262 1.82 -14.25 9.96
N SER A 263 2.11 -13.97 11.23
CA SER A 263 2.83 -14.92 12.10
C SER A 263 2.03 -16.20 12.33
N PHE A 264 0.70 -16.11 12.42
CA PHE A 264 -0.18 -17.28 12.54
C PHE A 264 -0.25 -18.14 11.27
N ILE A 265 0.19 -17.61 10.13
CA ILE A 265 0.21 -18.30 8.85
C ILE A 265 1.61 -18.83 8.55
N ALA A 266 2.63 -17.99 8.76
CA ALA A 266 4.00 -18.30 8.39
C ALA A 266 4.72 -19.21 9.41
N ASP A 267 4.42 -19.03 10.70
CA ASP A 267 5.03 -19.80 11.79
C ASP A 267 4.03 -20.01 12.95
N PRO A 268 2.95 -20.75 12.71
CA PRO A 268 1.90 -20.95 13.72
C PRO A 268 2.43 -21.64 14.98
N GLY A 269 3.34 -22.62 14.85
CA GLY A 269 3.88 -23.37 15.97
C GLY A 269 4.68 -22.49 16.95
N MET A 270 5.41 -21.47 16.48
CA MET A 270 6.11 -20.54 17.33
C MET A 270 5.13 -19.71 18.16
N VAL A 271 4.13 -19.10 17.49
CA VAL A 271 3.18 -18.21 18.18
C VAL A 271 2.33 -18.99 19.17
N GLU A 272 1.80 -20.15 18.77
CA GLU A 272 0.97 -21.01 19.64
C GLU A 272 1.79 -21.52 20.84
N GLY A 273 3.04 -21.93 20.64
CA GLY A 273 3.92 -22.36 21.72
C GLY A 273 4.22 -21.24 22.72
N ILE A 274 4.34 -19.96 22.26
CA ILE A 274 4.48 -18.83 23.18
C ILE A 274 3.16 -18.58 23.94
N MET A 275 2.01 -18.67 23.27
CA MET A 275 0.69 -18.51 23.91
C MET A 275 0.42 -19.60 24.94
N GLU A 276 0.80 -20.84 24.68
CA GLU A 276 0.70 -21.96 25.63
C GLU A 276 1.56 -21.73 26.87
N LYS A 277 2.80 -21.25 26.67
CA LYS A 277 3.73 -20.95 27.77
C LYS A 277 3.26 -19.75 28.61
N PHE A 278 2.59 -18.78 28.02
CA PHE A 278 2.09 -17.57 28.67
C PHE A 278 0.59 -17.40 28.41
N PRO A 279 -0.25 -18.22 29.05
CA PRO A 279 -1.70 -18.08 28.89
C PRO A 279 -2.18 -16.72 29.39
N GLY A 280 -3.23 -16.21 28.74
CA GLY A 280 -3.84 -14.94 29.13
C GLY A 280 -4.36 -14.97 30.57
N ASN A 281 -4.27 -13.81 31.24
CA ASN A 281 -4.78 -13.56 32.59
C ASN A 281 -5.20 -12.09 32.73
N ASP A 282 -5.49 -11.62 33.93
CA ASP A 282 -5.95 -10.25 34.17
C ASP A 282 -4.92 -9.19 33.73
N HIS A 283 -3.62 -9.50 33.80
CA HIS A 283 -2.51 -8.60 33.45
C HIS A 283 -1.88 -8.89 32.10
N LEU A 284 -2.21 -10.01 31.44
CA LEU A 284 -1.68 -10.36 30.11
C LEU A 284 -2.81 -10.78 29.19
N LYS A 285 -3.01 -10.03 28.11
CA LYS A 285 -4.06 -10.28 27.12
C LYS A 285 -3.44 -10.51 25.75
N TRP A 286 -3.95 -11.53 25.03
CA TRP A 286 -3.63 -11.77 23.64
C TRP A 286 -4.68 -11.14 22.75
N ASP A 287 -4.27 -10.17 21.90
CA ASP A 287 -5.16 -9.53 20.94
C ASP A 287 -4.98 -10.13 19.53
N ARG A 288 -6.08 -10.65 18.99
CA ARG A 288 -6.16 -11.24 17.63
C ARG A 288 -7.22 -10.54 16.77
N ASN A 289 -7.75 -9.39 17.23
CA ASN A 289 -8.74 -8.65 16.46
C ASN A 289 -8.15 -8.19 15.11
N PRO A 290 -8.94 -8.15 14.04
CA PRO A 290 -8.48 -7.58 12.76
C PRO A 290 -8.07 -6.11 12.88
N ASP A 291 -8.85 -5.30 13.61
CA ASP A 291 -8.56 -3.90 13.90
C ASP A 291 -7.61 -3.77 15.11
N ASN A 292 -6.60 -2.92 14.98
CA ASN A 292 -5.59 -2.67 16.00
C ASN A 292 -5.87 -1.41 16.85
N PHE A 293 -6.89 -0.63 16.48
CA PHE A 293 -7.13 0.68 17.06
C PHE A 293 -7.31 0.64 18.58
N GLU A 294 -8.09 -0.32 19.09
CA GLU A 294 -8.35 -0.44 20.53
C GLU A 294 -7.07 -0.75 21.32
N SER A 295 -6.23 -1.64 20.82
CA SER A 295 -4.94 -1.96 21.44
C SER A 295 -4.01 -0.76 21.46
N LEU A 296 -3.92 0.00 20.35
CA LEU A 296 -3.13 1.23 20.29
C LEU A 296 -3.68 2.31 21.22
N PHE A 297 -5.01 2.46 21.26
CA PHE A 297 -5.66 3.45 22.12
C PHE A 297 -5.43 3.16 23.60
N ASN A 298 -5.51 1.90 24.01
CA ASN A 298 -5.34 1.47 25.38
C ASN A 298 -3.88 1.37 25.85
N ALA A 299 -2.90 1.20 24.98
CA ALA A 299 -1.51 1.13 25.38
C ALA A 299 -0.93 2.49 25.77
N ASP A 300 0.05 2.51 26.66
CA ASP A 300 0.85 3.68 27.05
C ASP A 300 2.23 3.67 26.38
N VAL A 301 2.79 2.48 26.11
CA VAL A 301 4.03 2.27 25.36
C VAL A 301 3.84 1.12 24.38
N LEU A 302 4.37 1.27 23.20
CA LEU A 302 4.47 0.19 22.22
C LEU A 302 5.87 -0.39 22.20
N ILE A 303 5.98 -1.71 22.25
CA ILE A 303 7.20 -2.45 21.91
C ILE A 303 6.98 -3.09 20.55
N SER A 304 7.76 -2.69 19.57
CA SER A 304 7.69 -3.26 18.22
C SER A 304 9.08 -3.34 17.59
N ASP A 305 9.14 -3.96 16.48
CA ASP A 305 10.34 -4.10 15.67
C ASP A 305 10.26 -3.27 14.38
N PHE A 306 10.35 -3.91 13.24
CA PHE A 306 10.32 -3.28 11.94
C PHE A 306 8.90 -3.23 11.38
N SER A 307 8.02 -2.42 12.00
CA SER A 307 6.60 -2.35 11.65
C SER A 307 6.09 -0.91 11.52
N GLY A 308 5.24 -0.65 10.53
CA GLY A 308 4.59 0.64 10.31
C GLY A 308 3.71 1.10 11.48
N ILE A 309 3.25 0.19 12.34
CA ILE A 309 2.46 0.49 13.55
C ILE A 309 3.18 1.46 14.50
N ILE A 310 4.53 1.50 14.45
CA ILE A 310 5.36 2.46 15.20
C ILE A 310 4.93 3.90 14.89
N PHE A 311 4.71 4.20 13.62
CA PHE A 311 4.38 5.56 13.19
C PHE A 311 2.93 5.91 13.49
N ASP A 312 2.00 4.98 13.33
CA ASP A 312 0.62 5.18 13.78
C ASP A 312 0.59 5.50 15.28
N PHE A 313 1.29 4.70 16.09
CA PHE A 313 1.32 4.86 17.54
C PHE A 313 1.99 6.17 17.99
N THR A 314 3.14 6.49 17.40
CA THR A 314 3.90 7.68 17.82
C THR A 314 3.32 8.98 17.28
N LEU A 315 2.78 8.97 16.07
CA LEU A 315 2.32 10.20 15.41
C LEU A 315 0.85 10.50 15.73
N ALA A 316 -0.06 9.52 15.59
CA ALA A 316 -1.49 9.74 15.82
C ALA A 316 -1.86 9.68 17.32
N PHE A 317 -1.38 8.66 18.05
CA PHE A 317 -1.66 8.51 19.48
C PHE A 317 -0.72 9.31 20.38
N ASP A 318 0.36 9.87 19.87
CA ASP A 318 1.35 10.67 20.62
C ASP A 318 1.98 9.94 21.81
N LYS A 319 2.32 8.68 21.64
CA LYS A 319 2.84 7.80 22.70
C LYS A 319 4.24 7.27 22.36
N PRO A 320 5.11 7.02 23.38
CA PRO A 320 6.48 6.58 23.17
C PRO A 320 6.59 5.08 22.84
N ILE A 321 7.75 4.69 22.34
CA ILE A 321 8.04 3.29 21.96
C ILE A 321 9.33 2.74 22.58
N LEU A 322 9.40 1.40 22.66
CA LEU A 322 10.66 0.68 22.56
C LEU A 322 10.71 0.00 21.19
N TYR A 323 11.80 0.19 20.45
CA TYR A 323 11.98 -0.45 19.16
C TYR A 323 13.11 -1.48 19.21
N ALA A 324 12.88 -2.67 18.69
CA ALA A 324 13.86 -3.71 18.75
C ALA A 324 14.99 -3.48 17.75
N ASP A 325 16.21 -3.87 18.14
CA ASP A 325 17.35 -3.96 17.23
C ASP A 325 17.17 -5.17 16.31
N THR A 326 16.49 -4.95 15.19
CA THR A 326 16.28 -5.97 14.15
C THR A 326 17.02 -5.58 12.89
N SER A 327 17.72 -6.52 12.27
CA SER A 327 18.41 -6.30 11.01
C SER A 327 17.39 -6.17 9.87
N PHE A 328 17.63 -5.23 8.97
CA PHE A 328 16.87 -5.03 7.76
C PHE A 328 17.78 -5.17 6.54
N ASP A 329 17.39 -6.00 5.58
CA ASP A 329 18.08 -6.13 4.29
C ASP A 329 17.41 -5.21 3.25
N PRO A 330 18.06 -4.13 2.81
CA PRO A 330 17.52 -3.22 1.81
C PRO A 330 17.54 -3.79 0.40
N GLY A 331 18.15 -4.94 0.15
CA GLY A 331 18.45 -5.47 -1.18
C GLY A 331 17.23 -5.70 -2.09
N CYS A 332 16.02 -5.87 -1.51
CA CYS A 332 14.77 -6.04 -2.26
C CYS A 332 13.96 -4.76 -2.43
N TYR A 333 14.41 -3.65 -1.87
CA TYR A 333 13.67 -2.39 -1.77
C TYR A 333 14.37 -1.26 -2.51
N ASP A 334 13.63 -0.20 -2.80
CA ASP A 334 14.18 0.99 -3.42
C ASP A 334 15.23 1.71 -2.55
N TYR A 335 15.28 1.44 -1.26
CA TYR A 335 16.35 1.85 -0.34
C TYR A 335 17.76 1.50 -0.83
N TYR A 336 17.91 0.42 -1.58
CA TYR A 336 19.20 0.03 -2.17
C TYR A 336 19.84 1.13 -3.03
N TRP A 337 18.98 1.99 -3.59
CA TRP A 337 19.41 3.06 -4.49
C TRP A 337 19.74 4.37 -3.79
N LEU A 338 19.34 4.54 -2.51
CA LEU A 338 19.55 5.77 -1.78
C LEU A 338 20.95 5.85 -1.17
N ASP A 339 21.52 7.05 -1.14
CA ASP A 339 22.82 7.31 -0.52
C ASP A 339 22.69 7.46 1.01
N GLU A 340 21.56 7.96 1.49
CA GLU A 340 21.31 8.15 2.90
C GLU A 340 20.49 7.01 3.52
N LYS A 341 20.66 6.84 4.85
CA LYS A 341 19.80 5.93 5.62
C LYS A 341 18.36 6.41 5.57
N PRO A 342 17.38 5.48 5.46
CA PRO A 342 15.96 5.80 5.50
C PRO A 342 15.57 6.70 6.67
N TRP A 343 14.63 7.62 6.42
CA TRP A 343 14.09 8.50 7.47
C TRP A 343 13.48 7.68 8.62
N THR A 344 12.75 6.61 8.30
CA THR A 344 12.15 5.71 9.29
C THR A 344 13.17 5.14 10.27
N LEU A 345 14.41 4.88 9.84
CA LEU A 345 15.47 4.41 10.73
C LEU A 345 16.17 5.55 11.48
N ARG A 346 16.29 6.72 10.84
CA ARG A 346 16.93 7.90 11.46
C ARG A 346 16.08 8.52 12.56
N ILE A 347 14.76 8.40 12.48
CA ILE A 347 13.84 9.01 13.45
C ILE A 347 13.62 8.16 14.70
N LEU A 348 13.80 6.83 14.65
CA LEU A 348 13.52 5.92 15.77
C LEU A 348 14.16 6.34 17.10
N PRO A 349 15.44 6.77 17.17
CA PRO A 349 16.06 7.19 18.42
C PRO A 349 15.40 8.41 19.08
N PHE A 350 14.66 9.20 18.32
CA PHE A 350 13.89 10.33 18.84
C PHE A 350 12.49 9.92 19.34
N LEU A 351 11.98 8.76 18.89
CA LEU A 351 10.65 8.27 19.26
C LEU A 351 10.67 7.38 20.49
N GLY A 352 11.80 6.75 20.80
CA GLY A 352 11.94 5.82 21.90
C GLY A 352 13.34 5.30 22.11
N LYS A 353 13.45 4.25 22.92
CA LYS A 353 14.71 3.54 23.22
C LYS A 353 14.80 2.24 22.43
N GLN A 354 16.03 1.93 22.03
CA GLN A 354 16.32 0.65 21.41
C GLN A 354 16.32 -0.47 22.45
N LEU A 355 15.67 -1.56 22.12
CA LEU A 355 15.65 -2.81 22.86
C LEU A 355 16.52 -3.81 22.12
N ASP A 356 17.53 -4.36 22.80
CA ASP A 356 18.45 -5.38 22.27
C ASP A 356 18.68 -6.52 23.27
N GLY A 357 19.40 -7.56 22.84
CA GLY A 357 19.65 -8.72 23.70
C GLY A 357 20.45 -8.43 24.97
N THR A 358 21.13 -7.27 25.07
CA THR A 358 21.95 -6.91 26.23
C THR A 358 21.17 -6.19 27.32
N ASN A 359 20.07 -5.49 26.94
CA ASN A 359 19.30 -4.64 27.84
C ASN A 359 17.89 -5.16 28.18
N LEU A 360 17.51 -6.37 27.75
CA LEU A 360 16.22 -6.98 28.05
C LEU A 360 15.90 -6.99 29.56
N LYS A 361 16.92 -7.25 30.40
CA LYS A 361 16.78 -7.28 31.87
C LYS A 361 16.48 -5.90 32.48
N ASP A 362 16.75 -4.83 31.75
CA ASP A 362 16.46 -3.46 32.13
C ASP A 362 15.07 -3.00 31.66
N MET A 363 14.19 -3.91 31.27
CA MET A 363 12.88 -3.65 30.62
C MET A 363 12.08 -2.57 31.36
N LYS A 364 11.89 -2.71 32.68
CA LYS A 364 11.15 -1.72 33.46
C LYS A 364 11.78 -0.34 33.40
N LYS A 365 13.11 -0.25 33.55
CA LYS A 365 13.84 1.02 33.46
C LYS A 365 13.72 1.67 32.08
N LEU A 366 13.77 0.88 31.01
CA LEU A 366 13.59 1.38 29.65
C LEU A 366 12.18 1.95 29.44
N LEU A 367 11.15 1.23 29.89
CA LEU A 367 9.76 1.66 29.83
C LEU A 367 9.54 2.95 30.63
N ASP A 368 10.01 3.00 31.86
CA ASP A 368 9.92 4.20 32.71
C ASP A 368 10.64 5.40 32.08
N THR A 369 11.80 5.16 31.45
CA THR A 369 12.56 6.21 30.76
C THR A 369 11.75 6.81 29.60
N VAL A 370 11.19 5.99 28.72
CA VAL A 370 10.45 6.51 27.55
C VAL A 370 9.13 7.18 27.94
N LEU A 371 8.54 6.79 29.06
CA LEU A 371 7.34 7.41 29.61
C LEU A 371 7.59 8.77 30.24
N MET A 372 8.75 8.97 30.89
CA MET A 372 9.02 10.12 31.75
C MET A 372 9.91 11.18 31.08
N ASP A 373 10.77 10.78 30.12
CA ASP A 373 11.72 11.69 29.50
C ASP A 373 11.05 12.56 28.42
N PRO A 374 10.99 13.90 28.60
CA PRO A 374 10.39 14.82 27.65
C PRO A 374 11.08 14.83 26.28
N TYR A 375 12.29 14.30 26.17
CA TYR A 375 13.01 14.16 24.92
C TYR A 375 12.19 13.41 23.86
N PHE A 376 11.52 12.32 24.26
CA PHE A 376 10.72 11.52 23.33
C PHE A 376 9.43 12.22 22.90
N LYS A 377 8.89 13.12 23.74
CA LYS A 377 7.76 13.96 23.33
C LYS A 377 8.18 14.95 22.24
N GLN A 378 9.33 15.63 22.45
CA GLN A 378 9.92 16.53 21.46
C GLN A 378 10.26 15.78 20.16
N GLY A 379 10.77 14.55 20.29
CA GLY A 379 11.04 13.68 19.15
C GLY A 379 9.80 13.34 18.32
N ARG A 380 8.67 13.08 18.96
CA ARG A 380 7.39 12.84 18.26
C ARG A 380 6.88 14.12 17.58
N ASP A 381 7.04 15.29 18.20
CA ASP A 381 6.68 16.57 17.60
C ASP A 381 7.54 16.86 16.35
N LYS A 382 8.85 16.58 16.46
CA LYS A 382 9.77 16.63 15.30
C LYS A 382 9.33 15.69 14.19
N ALA A 383 9.07 14.42 14.48
CA ALA A 383 8.65 13.46 13.50
C ALA A 383 7.35 13.88 12.79
N ARG A 384 6.35 14.38 13.54
CA ARG A 384 5.12 14.91 12.94
C ARG A 384 5.40 16.08 11.99
N SER A 385 6.26 17.00 12.37
CA SER A 385 6.61 18.14 11.51
C SER A 385 7.34 17.74 10.22
N GLU A 386 8.06 16.63 10.23
CA GLU A 386 8.80 16.13 9.08
C GLU A 386 7.96 15.27 8.13
N THR A 387 7.03 14.46 8.67
CA THR A 387 6.32 13.44 7.87
C THR A 387 4.81 13.64 7.77
N TRP A 388 4.21 14.49 8.57
CA TRP A 388 2.76 14.73 8.55
C TRP A 388 2.46 16.22 8.37
N VAL A 389 2.89 16.73 7.22
CA VAL A 389 2.60 18.13 6.86
C VAL A 389 1.11 18.31 6.58
N TYR A 390 0.59 19.51 6.75
CA TYR A 390 -0.82 19.85 6.53
C TYR A 390 -1.79 18.96 7.31
N MET A 391 -1.48 18.66 8.55
CA MET A 391 -2.30 17.83 9.44
C MET A 391 -3.74 18.34 9.50
N GLY A 392 -4.69 17.45 9.22
CA GLY A 392 -6.12 17.76 9.13
C GLY A 392 -6.60 18.22 7.74
N GLU A 393 -5.71 18.38 6.78
CA GLU A 393 -6.04 18.83 5.42
C GLU A 393 -5.78 17.74 4.36
N GLY A 394 -5.34 16.56 4.75
CA GLY A 394 -4.83 15.53 3.85
C GLY A 394 -5.83 15.13 2.77
N ALA A 395 -7.08 14.86 3.12
CA ALA A 395 -8.11 14.48 2.17
C ALA A 395 -8.45 15.62 1.20
N VAL A 396 -8.58 16.85 1.73
CA VAL A 396 -8.89 18.06 0.93
C VAL A 396 -7.82 18.29 -0.11
N ARG A 397 -6.53 18.28 0.30
CA ARG A 397 -5.39 18.51 -0.60
C ARG A 397 -5.23 17.40 -1.64
N THR A 398 -5.44 16.16 -1.23
CA THR A 398 -5.43 15.00 -2.15
C THR A 398 -6.48 15.17 -3.24
N VAL A 399 -7.71 15.51 -2.88
CA VAL A 399 -8.81 15.68 -3.84
C VAL A 399 -8.61 16.93 -4.70
N ASP A 400 -8.10 18.02 -4.14
CA ASP A 400 -7.75 19.22 -4.90
C ASP A 400 -6.72 18.92 -5.99
N PHE A 401 -5.63 18.22 -5.64
CA PHE A 401 -4.63 17.81 -6.62
C PHE A 401 -5.25 16.98 -7.74
N ILE A 402 -6.02 15.95 -7.40
CA ILE A 402 -6.62 15.02 -8.36
C ILE A 402 -7.56 15.75 -9.32
N ILE A 403 -8.44 16.59 -8.80
CA ILE A 403 -9.40 17.35 -9.62
C ILE A 403 -8.68 18.33 -10.53
N ASN A 404 -7.68 19.07 -10.01
CA ASN A 404 -6.93 20.03 -10.78
C ASN A 404 -6.09 19.35 -11.87
N LYS A 405 -5.50 18.20 -11.58
CA LYS A 405 -4.75 17.41 -12.55
C LYS A 405 -5.65 16.90 -13.68
N TYR A 406 -6.85 16.43 -13.37
CA TYR A 406 -7.81 16.01 -14.39
C TYR A 406 -8.23 17.18 -15.32
N LYS A 407 -8.50 18.36 -14.75
CA LYS A 407 -8.81 19.57 -15.52
C LYS A 407 -7.64 19.98 -16.43
N GLU A 408 -6.42 19.91 -15.92
CA GLU A 408 -5.20 20.19 -16.68
C GLU A 408 -5.08 19.27 -17.90
N ILE A 409 -5.17 17.95 -17.68
CA ILE A 409 -5.05 16.93 -18.72
C ILE A 409 -6.14 17.12 -19.79
N THR A 410 -7.39 17.31 -19.39
CA THR A 410 -8.51 17.51 -20.28
C THR A 410 -8.31 18.77 -21.13
N SER A 411 -7.91 19.88 -20.52
CA SER A 411 -7.63 21.13 -21.24
C SER A 411 -6.50 21.00 -22.25
N GLN A 412 -5.43 20.26 -21.91
CA GLN A 412 -4.31 20.01 -22.83
C GLN A 412 -4.75 19.17 -24.03
N LYS A 413 -5.59 18.15 -23.83
CA LYS A 413 -6.16 17.34 -24.92
C LYS A 413 -7.02 18.15 -25.85
N GLU A 414 -7.94 18.95 -25.34
CA GLU A 414 -8.77 19.83 -26.17
C GLU A 414 -7.97 20.81 -27.03
N LYS A 415 -6.89 21.39 -26.45
CA LYS A 415 -6.00 22.28 -27.18
C LYS A 415 -5.25 21.54 -28.30
N SER A 416 -4.80 20.31 -28.05
CA SER A 416 -4.10 19.50 -29.05
C SER A 416 -5.03 19.10 -30.19
N GLU A 417 -6.27 18.69 -29.88
CA GLU A 417 -7.29 18.34 -30.91
C GLU A 417 -7.66 19.53 -31.77
N LYS A 418 -7.88 20.72 -31.20
CA LYS A 418 -8.12 21.96 -31.93
C LYS A 418 -6.97 22.33 -32.84
N LYS A 419 -5.72 22.07 -32.42
CA LYS A 419 -4.51 22.34 -33.23
C LYS A 419 -4.38 21.39 -34.42
N VAL A 420 -4.73 20.12 -34.23
CA VAL A 420 -4.75 19.10 -35.31
C VAL A 420 -5.85 19.44 -36.33
N ALA A 421 -7.08 19.68 -35.86
CA ALA A 421 -8.20 20.06 -36.74
C ALA A 421 -7.88 21.33 -37.56
N LYS A 422 -7.22 22.34 -36.97
CA LYS A 422 -6.82 23.55 -37.69
C LYS A 422 -5.76 23.27 -38.77
N LYS A 423 -4.80 22.36 -38.52
CA LYS A 423 -3.82 21.94 -39.52
C LYS A 423 -4.48 21.19 -40.67
N GLU A 424 -5.41 20.28 -40.40
CA GLU A 424 -6.11 19.53 -41.46
C GLU A 424 -6.92 20.45 -42.38
N VAL A 425 -7.64 21.44 -41.80
CA VAL A 425 -8.34 22.46 -42.59
C VAL A 425 -7.42 23.31 -43.44
N THR A 426 -6.23 23.66 -42.92
CA THR A 426 -5.25 24.44 -43.68
C THR A 426 -4.64 23.62 -44.83
N VAL A 427 -4.42 22.33 -44.68
CA VAL A 427 -3.94 21.43 -45.73
C VAL A 427 -4.97 21.28 -46.85
N ILE A 428 -6.24 21.15 -46.51
CA ILE A 428 -7.37 21.04 -47.49
C ILE A 428 -7.45 22.32 -48.32
N LEU A 429 -7.32 23.50 -47.68
CA LEU A 429 -7.38 24.80 -48.36
C LEU A 429 -6.17 25.12 -49.23
N CYS A 430 -5.00 24.47 -48.99
CA CYS A 430 -3.82 24.64 -49.85
C CYS A 430 -3.77 23.67 -51.03
N CYS A 431 -4.62 22.64 -51.04
CA CYS A 431 -4.70 21.64 -52.12
C CYS A 431 -5.92 21.87 -53.05
N SER A 432 -6.74 22.87 -52.81
CA SER A 432 -7.81 23.36 -53.68
C SER A 432 -7.39 24.65 -54.38
#